data_791ebefa8b233f2ff5d4b2c27a17341e
#
_entry.id   791ebefa8b233f2ff5d4b2c27a17341e
#
_cell.length_a   1.000
_cell.length_b   1.000
_cell.length_c   1.000
_cell.angle_alpha   90.00
_cell.angle_beta   90.00
_cell.angle_gamma   90.00
#
_symmetry.space_group_name_H-M   'P 1'
#
loop_
_entity.id
_entity.type
_entity.pdbx_description
1 polymer ?
#
loop_
_entity_poly.entity_id
_entity_poly.type
_entity_poly.pdbx_seq_one_letter_code
_entity_poly.pdbx_strand_id
1 'polypeptide(L)'
;MSSLILPFELNDSATTEQKKMIEFYQGVLMALEKLKQENVSVELVVMDSEDENKSIKPLLESNKMEGVNIIFGPKFNNHITEVSDYSAKNCIPLVLPISANADDVYKNPYVFQLNTPQSYFMQEIYDHFLIQFPNSKVIILDDGEFKKNEFIDGLKLSLDGANIPHITMPIDTASQQYIDALDAERHNIFVINSSSSAPLTDILPVLQLVNRNKPEGVQTHLFGY
;
A
#
# COMPACT_ATOMS: atom_id res chain seq x y z
N MET A 1 -4.47 -5.88 -29.45
CA MET A 1 -3.23 -5.25 -28.98
C MET A 1 -3.42 -4.81 -27.53
N SER A 2 -2.43 -5.00 -26.69
CA SER A 2 -2.46 -4.58 -25.28
C SER A 2 -1.42 -3.49 -25.05
N SER A 3 -1.73 -2.50 -24.20
CA SER A 3 -0.77 -1.47 -23.80
C SER A 3 -0.36 -1.68 -22.35
N LEU A 4 0.93 -1.54 -22.05
CA LEU A 4 1.49 -1.53 -20.69
C LEU A 4 2.16 -0.18 -20.46
N ILE A 5 1.65 0.58 -19.49
CA ILE A 5 2.13 1.93 -19.16
C ILE A 5 2.71 1.89 -17.76
N LEU A 6 4.03 2.02 -17.64
CA LEU A 6 4.75 1.98 -16.36
C LEU A 6 5.83 3.06 -16.32
N PRO A 7 6.19 3.57 -15.12
CA PRO A 7 7.28 4.51 -14.94
C PRO A 7 8.62 3.76 -14.92
N PHE A 8 9.25 3.62 -16.07
CA PHE A 8 10.59 3.01 -16.16
C PHE A 8 11.70 4.01 -15.87
N GLU A 9 11.47 5.31 -16.18
CA GLU A 9 12.42 6.40 -15.94
C GLU A 9 13.86 6.01 -16.32
N LEU A 10 14.09 5.69 -17.59
CA LEU A 10 15.34 5.14 -18.12
C LEU A 10 16.51 6.14 -18.02
N ASN A 11 16.89 6.51 -16.81
CA ASN A 11 18.01 7.39 -16.47
C ASN A 11 19.21 6.58 -15.93
N ASP A 12 20.38 7.21 -15.83
CA ASP A 12 21.68 6.57 -15.55
C ASP A 12 21.80 5.84 -14.19
N SER A 13 20.88 6.03 -13.25
CA SER A 13 20.90 5.34 -11.95
C SER A 13 19.52 4.77 -11.59
N ALA A 14 19.36 3.46 -11.71
CA ALA A 14 18.11 2.79 -11.41
C ALA A 14 17.78 2.83 -9.90
N THR A 15 16.70 3.52 -9.56
CA THR A 15 16.13 3.53 -8.20
C THR A 15 15.52 2.16 -7.83
N THR A 16 15.23 1.94 -6.55
CA THR A 16 14.53 0.72 -6.11
C THR A 16 13.15 0.59 -6.77
N GLU A 17 12.44 1.70 -6.96
CA GLU A 17 11.12 1.70 -7.60
C GLU A 17 11.19 1.34 -9.10
N GLN A 18 12.18 1.86 -9.81
CA GLN A 18 12.42 1.47 -11.20
C GLN A 18 12.73 -0.02 -11.35
N LYS A 19 13.54 -0.58 -10.45
CA LYS A 19 13.81 -2.02 -10.41
C LYS A 19 12.54 -2.84 -10.24
N LYS A 20 11.63 -2.43 -9.35
CA LYS A 20 10.33 -3.09 -9.18
C LYS A 20 9.48 -3.04 -10.45
N MET A 21 9.49 -1.91 -11.18
CA MET A 21 8.77 -1.82 -12.45
C MET A 21 9.35 -2.71 -13.54
N ILE A 22 10.67 -2.84 -13.58
CA ILE A 22 11.36 -3.78 -14.47
C ILE A 22 11.01 -5.24 -14.11
N GLU A 23 11.03 -5.59 -12.83
CA GLU A 23 10.64 -6.93 -12.36
C GLU A 23 9.17 -7.23 -12.68
N PHE A 24 8.28 -6.25 -12.50
CA PHE A 24 6.87 -6.38 -12.90
C PHE A 24 6.74 -6.64 -14.41
N TYR A 25 7.47 -5.89 -15.25
CA TYR A 25 7.51 -6.09 -16.69
C TYR A 25 8.02 -7.47 -17.07
N GLN A 26 9.06 -7.97 -16.40
CA GLN A 26 9.54 -9.34 -16.61
C GLN A 26 8.45 -10.38 -16.31
N GLY A 27 7.68 -10.17 -15.25
CA GLY A 27 6.50 -11.01 -14.94
C GLY A 27 5.45 -10.98 -16.06
N VAL A 28 5.20 -9.81 -16.64
CA VAL A 28 4.30 -9.68 -17.82
C VAL A 28 4.82 -10.49 -19.00
N LEU A 29 6.12 -10.42 -19.29
CA LEU A 29 6.72 -11.22 -20.39
C LEU A 29 6.57 -12.73 -20.15
N MET A 30 6.74 -13.19 -18.90
CA MET A 30 6.52 -14.60 -18.54
C MET A 30 5.05 -15.01 -18.75
N ALA A 31 4.10 -14.13 -18.39
CA ALA A 31 2.68 -14.38 -18.61
C ALA A 31 2.32 -14.45 -20.12
N LEU A 32 2.91 -13.59 -20.93
CA LEU A 32 2.73 -13.62 -22.39
C LEU A 32 3.28 -14.91 -23.03
N GLU A 33 4.42 -15.40 -22.54
CA GLU A 33 4.96 -16.68 -23.03
C GLU A 33 4.03 -17.85 -22.67
N LYS A 34 3.42 -17.83 -21.47
CA LYS A 34 2.42 -18.83 -21.10
C LYS A 34 1.17 -18.73 -21.98
N LEU A 35 0.64 -17.54 -22.25
CA LEU A 35 -0.50 -17.35 -23.15
C LEU A 35 -0.21 -17.86 -24.56
N LYS A 36 1.00 -17.65 -25.06
CA LYS A 36 1.44 -18.17 -26.36
C LYS A 36 1.43 -19.71 -26.38
N GLN A 37 1.83 -20.38 -25.31
CA GLN A 37 1.73 -21.85 -25.19
C GLN A 37 0.27 -22.33 -25.20
N GLU A 38 -0.67 -21.49 -24.75
CA GLU A 38 -2.11 -21.74 -24.78
C GLU A 38 -2.76 -21.29 -26.12
N ASN A 39 -1.95 -20.97 -27.14
CA ASN A 39 -2.38 -20.47 -28.46
C ASN A 39 -3.11 -19.12 -28.44
N VAL A 40 -2.88 -18.31 -27.39
CA VAL A 40 -3.37 -16.93 -27.31
C VAL A 40 -2.26 -15.99 -27.80
N SER A 41 -2.51 -15.28 -28.90
CA SER A 41 -1.58 -14.29 -29.44
C SER A 41 -1.90 -12.91 -28.89
N VAL A 42 -0.90 -12.28 -28.28
CA VAL A 42 -0.99 -10.92 -27.72
C VAL A 42 0.11 -10.07 -28.29
N GLU A 43 -0.23 -8.93 -28.85
CA GLU A 43 0.72 -7.87 -29.20
C GLU A 43 0.77 -6.89 -28.02
N LEU A 44 1.96 -6.71 -27.42
CA LEU A 44 2.16 -5.82 -26.28
C LEU A 44 2.93 -4.57 -26.72
N VAL A 45 2.34 -3.40 -26.48
CA VAL A 45 2.99 -2.10 -26.61
C VAL A 45 3.37 -1.60 -25.23
N VAL A 46 4.65 -1.41 -24.98
CA VAL A 46 5.19 -0.93 -23.71
C VAL A 46 5.51 0.56 -23.85
N MET A 47 5.03 1.34 -22.88
CA MET A 47 5.22 2.79 -22.83
C MET A 47 5.74 3.22 -21.47
N ASP A 48 6.69 4.14 -21.48
CA ASP A 48 7.24 4.75 -20.27
C ASP A 48 6.41 5.97 -19.91
N SER A 49 5.78 5.96 -18.71
CA SER A 49 5.05 7.11 -18.19
C SER A 49 5.96 8.14 -17.53
N GLU A 50 7.27 7.87 -17.48
CA GLU A 50 8.27 8.71 -16.83
C GLU A 50 7.92 8.99 -15.36
N ASP A 51 8.18 10.22 -14.85
CA ASP A 51 7.89 10.59 -13.47
C ASP A 51 6.44 11.09 -13.29
N GLU A 52 5.98 11.09 -12.04
CA GLU A 52 4.61 11.44 -11.67
C GLU A 52 4.19 12.90 -11.99
N ASN A 53 5.15 13.80 -12.19
CA ASN A 53 4.88 15.23 -12.45
C ASN A 53 4.70 15.54 -13.94
N LYS A 54 4.96 14.56 -14.81
CA LYS A 54 4.76 14.70 -16.25
C LYS A 54 3.38 14.26 -16.67
N SER A 55 2.73 15.02 -17.56
CA SER A 55 1.46 14.61 -18.13
C SER A 55 1.65 13.43 -19.09
N ILE A 56 0.75 12.45 -18.97
CA ILE A 56 0.73 11.26 -19.82
C ILE A 56 -0.06 11.47 -21.13
N LYS A 57 -0.74 12.62 -21.28
CA LYS A 57 -1.56 12.92 -22.47
C LYS A 57 -0.84 12.74 -23.81
N PRO A 58 0.42 13.22 -23.97
CA PRO A 58 1.14 13.01 -25.24
C PRO A 58 1.32 11.53 -25.61
N LEU A 59 1.43 10.67 -24.59
CA LEU A 59 1.50 9.21 -24.78
C LEU A 59 0.16 8.65 -25.27
N LEU A 60 -0.95 9.08 -24.65
CA LEU A 60 -2.31 8.64 -25.00
C LEU A 60 -2.75 9.13 -26.37
N GLU A 61 -2.25 10.27 -26.82
CA GLU A 61 -2.53 10.85 -28.15
C GLU A 61 -1.60 10.33 -29.25
N SER A 62 -0.62 9.52 -28.88
CA SER A 62 0.32 8.95 -29.85
C SER A 62 -0.31 7.83 -30.70
N ASN A 63 0.26 7.57 -31.87
CA ASN A 63 -0.15 6.47 -32.73
C ASN A 63 0.10 5.08 -32.10
N LYS A 64 0.87 5.01 -31.01
CA LYS A 64 1.08 3.76 -30.25
C LYS A 64 -0.18 3.26 -29.56
N MET A 65 -1.17 4.12 -29.34
CA MET A 65 -2.47 3.77 -28.79
C MET A 65 -3.48 3.27 -29.83
N GLU A 66 -3.14 3.37 -31.11
CA GLU A 66 -4.02 2.93 -32.19
C GLU A 66 -4.21 1.41 -32.16
N GLY A 67 -5.46 0.95 -32.10
CA GLY A 67 -5.79 -0.48 -32.05
C GLY A 67 -5.59 -1.14 -30.68
N VAL A 68 -5.32 -0.40 -29.62
CA VAL A 68 -5.25 -0.93 -28.25
C VAL A 68 -6.65 -1.37 -27.80
N ASN A 69 -6.76 -2.58 -27.27
CA ASN A 69 -8.00 -3.17 -26.77
C ASN A 69 -8.07 -3.25 -25.25
N ILE A 70 -6.92 -3.13 -24.55
CA ILE A 70 -6.81 -3.15 -23.10
C ILE A 70 -5.54 -2.40 -22.68
N ILE A 71 -5.63 -1.66 -21.59
CA ILE A 71 -4.52 -0.89 -21.00
C ILE A 71 -4.20 -1.46 -19.61
N PHE A 72 -2.93 -1.71 -19.33
CA PHE A 72 -2.41 -2.07 -18.01
C PHE A 72 -1.54 -0.94 -17.45
N GLY A 73 -1.76 -0.53 -16.21
CA GLY A 73 -1.17 0.65 -15.60
C GLY A 73 -2.07 1.87 -15.78
N PRO A 74 -1.64 3.09 -15.47
CA PRO A 74 -0.33 3.46 -14.92
C PRO A 74 -0.20 3.17 -13.42
N LYS A 75 0.97 3.53 -12.84
CA LYS A 75 1.23 3.39 -11.41
C LYS A 75 0.77 4.62 -10.62
N PHE A 76 1.07 5.82 -11.10
CA PHE A 76 0.86 7.06 -10.36
C PHE A 76 -0.59 7.55 -10.41
N ASN A 77 -1.14 7.99 -9.26
CA ASN A 77 -2.54 8.39 -9.14
C ASN A 77 -2.94 9.55 -10.06
N ASN A 78 -2.07 10.56 -10.23
CA ASN A 78 -2.33 11.67 -11.16
C ASN A 78 -2.43 11.22 -12.63
N HIS A 79 -1.69 10.18 -13.03
CA HIS A 79 -1.80 9.58 -14.36
C HIS A 79 -3.07 8.73 -14.51
N ILE A 80 -3.55 8.11 -13.41
CA ILE A 80 -4.73 7.24 -13.46
C ILE A 80 -5.94 7.99 -13.99
N THR A 81 -6.21 9.21 -13.50
CA THR A 81 -7.34 10.01 -13.95
C THR A 81 -7.26 10.32 -15.45
N GLU A 82 -6.09 10.71 -15.96
CA GLU A 82 -5.91 11.00 -17.40
C GLU A 82 -6.13 9.74 -18.27
N VAL A 83 -5.64 8.57 -17.83
CA VAL A 83 -5.84 7.30 -18.55
C VAL A 83 -7.26 6.79 -18.40
N SER A 84 -7.90 7.01 -17.25
CA SER A 84 -9.32 6.69 -17.01
C SER A 84 -10.23 7.46 -17.94
N ASP A 85 -10.01 8.76 -18.11
CA ASP A 85 -10.77 9.60 -19.06
C ASP A 85 -10.59 9.10 -20.50
N TYR A 86 -9.36 8.76 -20.88
CA TYR A 86 -9.06 8.16 -22.19
C TYR A 86 -9.78 6.82 -22.39
N SER A 87 -9.73 5.94 -21.38
CA SER A 87 -10.39 4.64 -21.33
C SER A 87 -11.91 4.78 -21.55
N ALA A 88 -12.57 5.67 -20.79
CA ALA A 88 -13.99 5.95 -20.92
C ALA A 88 -14.37 6.45 -22.33
N LYS A 89 -13.61 7.44 -22.84
CA LYS A 89 -13.84 8.04 -24.16
C LYS A 89 -13.73 7.04 -25.31
N ASN A 90 -12.81 6.08 -25.19
CA ASN A 90 -12.53 5.11 -26.26
C ASN A 90 -13.15 3.73 -26.00
N CYS A 91 -13.88 3.55 -24.88
CA CYS A 91 -14.44 2.26 -24.45
C CYS A 91 -13.38 1.15 -24.33
N ILE A 92 -12.18 1.47 -23.82
CA ILE A 92 -11.07 0.55 -23.67
C ILE A 92 -10.92 0.17 -22.20
N PRO A 93 -10.96 -1.12 -21.81
CA PRO A 93 -10.69 -1.54 -20.44
C PRO A 93 -9.32 -1.07 -19.94
N LEU A 94 -9.30 -0.49 -18.73
CA LEU A 94 -8.13 -0.06 -17.99
C LEU A 94 -7.96 -0.93 -16.76
N VAL A 95 -6.86 -1.67 -16.68
CA VAL A 95 -6.52 -2.50 -15.52
C VAL A 95 -5.41 -1.83 -14.73
N LEU A 96 -5.64 -1.59 -13.44
CA LEU A 96 -4.71 -1.00 -12.50
C LEU A 96 -4.10 -2.12 -11.62
N PRO A 97 -2.92 -2.66 -11.98
CA PRO A 97 -2.37 -3.82 -11.28
C PRO A 97 -1.66 -3.45 -9.97
N ILE A 98 -1.24 -2.19 -9.81
CA ILE A 98 -0.36 -1.75 -8.73
C ILE A 98 -1.09 -0.84 -7.76
N SER A 99 -1.92 0.09 -8.25
CA SER A 99 -2.63 1.05 -7.40
C SER A 99 -3.67 0.35 -6.52
N ALA A 100 -3.74 0.76 -5.24
CA ALA A 100 -4.78 0.36 -4.31
C ALA A 100 -5.80 1.48 -4.02
N ASN A 101 -5.56 2.71 -4.50
CA ASN A 101 -6.33 3.91 -4.16
C ASN A 101 -6.72 4.69 -5.43
N ALA A 102 -7.47 4.05 -6.33
CA ALA A 102 -7.98 4.68 -7.54
C ALA A 102 -9.48 4.94 -7.43
N ASP A 103 -9.88 6.17 -7.09
CA ASP A 103 -11.30 6.58 -7.01
C ASP A 103 -12.03 6.45 -8.34
N ASP A 104 -11.30 6.41 -9.44
CA ASP A 104 -11.83 6.24 -10.81
C ASP A 104 -12.57 4.91 -10.99
N VAL A 105 -12.21 3.87 -10.20
CA VAL A 105 -12.90 2.57 -10.23
C VAL A 105 -14.38 2.67 -9.88
N TYR A 106 -14.78 3.66 -9.10
CA TYR A 106 -16.18 3.89 -8.72
C TYR A 106 -16.96 4.75 -9.70
N LYS A 107 -16.27 5.43 -10.63
CA LYS A 107 -16.85 6.42 -11.55
C LYS A 107 -16.83 5.96 -12.99
N ASN A 108 -15.87 5.11 -13.37
CA ASN A 108 -15.65 4.68 -14.74
C ASN A 108 -15.81 3.15 -14.85
N PRO A 109 -16.84 2.64 -15.56
CA PRO A 109 -17.09 1.20 -15.69
C PRO A 109 -16.00 0.45 -16.48
N TYR A 110 -15.09 1.15 -17.13
CA TYR A 110 -13.96 0.55 -17.84
C TYR A 110 -12.72 0.39 -16.97
N VAL A 111 -12.72 0.88 -15.71
CA VAL A 111 -11.58 0.77 -14.79
C VAL A 111 -11.72 -0.45 -13.91
N PHE A 112 -10.69 -1.28 -13.89
CA PHE A 112 -10.57 -2.49 -13.07
C PHE A 112 -9.32 -2.37 -12.19
N GLN A 113 -9.49 -2.41 -10.88
CA GLN A 113 -8.39 -2.38 -9.92
C GLN A 113 -8.16 -3.80 -9.39
N LEU A 114 -6.90 -4.30 -9.45
CA LEU A 114 -6.58 -5.66 -8.99
C LEU A 114 -6.34 -5.71 -7.49
N ASN A 115 -5.73 -4.66 -6.93
CA ASN A 115 -5.54 -4.58 -5.48
C ASN A 115 -6.83 -4.09 -4.82
N THR A 116 -7.27 -4.80 -3.79
CA THR A 116 -8.43 -4.36 -3.00
C THR A 116 -8.12 -3.00 -2.37
N PRO A 117 -8.97 -1.99 -2.53
CA PRO A 117 -8.80 -0.71 -1.85
C PRO A 117 -8.71 -0.90 -0.34
N GLN A 118 -7.76 -0.21 0.28
CA GLN A 118 -7.52 -0.32 1.71
C GLN A 118 -8.78 -0.02 2.54
N SER A 119 -9.60 0.92 2.09
CA SER A 119 -10.89 1.26 2.73
C SER A 119 -11.87 0.10 2.87
N TYR A 120 -11.81 -0.92 2.00
CA TYR A 120 -12.69 -2.08 2.07
C TYR A 120 -12.35 -3.06 3.19
N PHE A 121 -11.09 -3.16 3.58
CA PHE A 121 -10.67 -4.12 4.61
C PHE A 121 -10.26 -3.46 5.92
N MET A 122 -10.12 -2.13 5.96
CA MET A 122 -9.78 -1.42 7.21
C MET A 122 -10.80 -1.72 8.32
N GLN A 123 -12.10 -1.61 8.04
CA GLN A 123 -13.13 -1.88 9.03
C GLN A 123 -13.06 -3.33 9.54
N GLU A 124 -12.88 -4.29 8.64
CA GLU A 124 -12.72 -5.70 8.99
C GLU A 124 -11.50 -5.94 9.90
N ILE A 125 -10.40 -5.22 9.65
CA ILE A 125 -9.21 -5.30 10.51
C ILE A 125 -9.51 -4.74 11.90
N TYR A 126 -10.21 -3.60 11.99
CA TYR A 126 -10.59 -3.03 13.30
C TYR A 126 -11.52 -3.96 14.07
N ASP A 127 -12.55 -4.48 13.44
CA ASP A 127 -13.49 -5.41 14.04
C ASP A 127 -12.78 -6.68 14.50
N HIS A 128 -11.90 -7.24 13.67
CA HIS A 128 -11.10 -8.40 14.04
C HIS A 128 -10.14 -8.10 15.20
N PHE A 129 -9.50 -6.93 15.19
CA PHE A 129 -8.63 -6.48 16.29
C PHE A 129 -9.41 -6.42 17.61
N LEU A 130 -10.60 -5.81 17.63
CA LEU A 130 -11.44 -5.70 18.82
C LEU A 130 -11.91 -7.05 19.36
N ILE A 131 -12.22 -8.01 18.45
CA ILE A 131 -12.59 -9.38 18.82
C ILE A 131 -11.38 -10.13 19.40
N GLN A 132 -10.22 -9.98 18.81
CA GLN A 132 -9.01 -10.71 19.21
C GLN A 132 -8.41 -10.16 20.51
N PHE A 133 -8.52 -8.85 20.75
CA PHE A 133 -7.90 -8.15 21.86
C PHE A 133 -8.88 -7.29 22.67
N PRO A 134 -9.99 -7.86 23.20
CA PRO A 134 -11.04 -7.09 23.87
C PRO A 134 -10.57 -6.44 25.18
N ASN A 135 -9.57 -7.03 25.85
CA ASN A 135 -8.94 -6.50 27.06
C ASN A 135 -7.49 -6.09 26.79
N SER A 136 -7.33 -5.08 25.95
CA SER A 136 -6.00 -4.59 25.59
C SER A 136 -5.76 -3.13 26.02
N LYS A 137 -4.51 -2.74 25.98
CA LYS A 137 -4.03 -1.36 25.92
C LYS A 137 -3.18 -1.22 24.67
N VAL A 138 -3.47 -0.24 23.83
CA VAL A 138 -2.75 -0.02 22.57
C VAL A 138 -1.72 1.08 22.74
N ILE A 139 -0.49 0.81 22.33
CA ILE A 139 0.64 1.74 22.34
C ILE A 139 1.04 1.98 20.88
N ILE A 140 0.69 3.14 20.35
CA ILE A 140 1.00 3.54 18.98
C ILE A 140 2.37 4.19 18.98
N LEU A 141 3.31 3.64 18.23
CA LEU A 141 4.68 4.11 18.09
C LEU A 141 4.77 4.97 16.83
N ASP A 142 4.99 6.28 17.01
CA ASP A 142 4.91 7.28 15.94
C ASP A 142 6.32 7.82 15.62
N ASP A 143 6.73 7.77 14.34
CA ASP A 143 7.98 8.36 13.86
C ASP A 143 7.88 9.88 13.61
N GLY A 144 6.67 10.45 13.70
CA GLY A 144 6.41 11.88 13.49
C GLY A 144 6.43 12.32 12.02
N GLU A 145 6.74 11.43 11.09
CA GLU A 145 6.81 11.75 9.66
C GLU A 145 5.47 11.54 8.95
N PHE A 146 4.63 10.65 9.47
CA PHE A 146 3.33 10.33 8.90
C PHE A 146 2.23 11.27 9.40
N LYS A 147 2.10 12.45 8.76
CA LYS A 147 1.17 13.51 9.21
C LYS A 147 -0.31 13.10 9.22
N LYS A 148 -0.71 12.12 8.41
CA LYS A 148 -2.09 11.61 8.35
C LYS A 148 -2.06 10.14 7.91
N ASN A 149 -2.37 9.25 8.82
CA ASN A 149 -2.50 7.83 8.54
C ASN A 149 -3.95 7.41 8.80
N GLU A 150 -4.72 7.23 7.74
CA GLU A 150 -6.16 6.90 7.82
C GLU A 150 -6.41 5.60 8.59
N PHE A 151 -5.50 4.63 8.50
CA PHE A 151 -5.60 3.41 9.27
C PHE A 151 -5.49 3.67 10.78
N ILE A 152 -4.48 4.43 11.21
CA ILE A 152 -4.27 4.76 12.62
C ILE A 152 -5.41 5.62 13.17
N ASP A 153 -5.90 6.59 12.39
CA ASP A 153 -7.02 7.44 12.78
C ASP A 153 -8.30 6.60 12.96
N GLY A 154 -8.60 5.69 12.03
CA GLY A 154 -9.72 4.77 12.12
C GLY A 154 -9.59 3.76 13.26
N LEU A 155 -8.37 3.24 13.51
CA LEU A 155 -8.10 2.36 14.65
C LEU A 155 -8.37 3.09 15.97
N LYS A 156 -7.89 4.32 16.16
CA LYS A 156 -8.16 5.14 17.36
C LYS A 156 -9.66 5.32 17.58
N LEU A 157 -10.41 5.67 16.54
CA LEU A 157 -11.88 5.80 16.64
C LEU A 157 -12.55 4.49 17.07
N SER A 158 -12.11 3.36 16.55
CA SER A 158 -12.64 2.04 16.90
C SER A 158 -12.29 1.65 18.33
N LEU A 159 -11.08 1.97 18.79
CA LEU A 159 -10.64 1.76 20.18
C LEU A 159 -11.45 2.63 21.16
N ASP A 160 -11.67 3.91 20.82
CA ASP A 160 -12.52 4.82 21.63
C ASP A 160 -13.94 4.29 21.73
N GLY A 161 -14.53 3.85 20.62
CA GLY A 161 -15.87 3.26 20.57
C GLY A 161 -16.01 1.99 21.44
N ALA A 162 -14.93 1.22 21.57
CA ALA A 162 -14.85 0.01 22.38
C ALA A 162 -14.38 0.26 23.84
N ASN A 163 -14.07 1.50 24.21
CA ASN A 163 -13.46 1.89 25.49
C ASN A 163 -12.13 1.16 25.78
N ILE A 164 -11.33 0.91 24.75
CA ILE A 164 -9.99 0.33 24.87
C ILE A 164 -8.97 1.46 25.02
N PRO A 165 -8.21 1.52 26.14
CA PRO A 165 -7.24 2.57 26.37
C PRO A 165 -6.12 2.51 25.33
N HIS A 166 -5.75 3.68 24.80
CA HIS A 166 -4.63 3.79 23.87
C HIS A 166 -3.82 5.07 24.11
N ILE A 167 -2.53 5.00 23.78
CA ILE A 167 -1.60 6.13 23.84
C ILE A 167 -0.74 6.17 22.59
N THR A 168 -0.24 7.34 22.26
CA THR A 168 0.79 7.50 21.19
C THR A 168 2.10 7.91 21.84
N MET A 169 3.19 7.25 21.48
CA MET A 169 4.54 7.51 21.97
C MET A 169 5.51 7.66 20.79
N PRO A 170 6.54 8.50 20.88
CA PRO A 170 7.59 8.55 19.86
C PRO A 170 8.30 7.19 19.72
N ILE A 171 8.64 6.83 18.49
CA ILE A 171 9.27 5.53 18.19
C ILE A 171 10.71 5.44 18.67
N ASP A 172 11.38 6.58 18.92
CA ASP A 172 12.74 6.70 19.45
C ASP A 172 12.81 6.72 20.99
N THR A 173 11.71 6.37 21.65
CA THR A 173 11.59 6.36 23.11
C THR A 173 12.47 5.26 23.72
N ALA A 174 13.10 5.56 24.89
CA ALA A 174 13.88 4.57 25.61
C ALA A 174 13.03 3.39 26.11
N SER A 175 13.58 2.17 26.10
CA SER A 175 12.87 0.94 26.46
C SER A 175 12.21 0.99 27.85
N GLN A 176 12.81 1.71 28.82
CA GLN A 176 12.23 1.86 30.15
C GLN A 176 10.91 2.61 30.14
N GLN A 177 10.79 3.65 29.34
CA GLN A 177 9.53 4.42 29.23
C GLN A 177 8.40 3.58 28.61
N TYR A 178 8.74 2.67 27.69
CA TYR A 178 7.76 1.70 27.18
C TYR A 178 7.33 0.71 28.26
N ILE A 179 8.27 0.24 29.10
CA ILE A 179 7.96 -0.64 30.23
C ILE A 179 7.03 0.07 31.23
N ASP A 180 7.32 1.32 31.55
CA ASP A 180 6.53 2.14 32.49
C ASP A 180 5.11 2.43 31.91
N ALA A 181 4.96 2.41 30.61
CA ALA A 181 3.68 2.59 29.92
C ALA A 181 2.84 1.31 29.83
N LEU A 182 3.37 0.14 30.18
CA LEU A 182 2.60 -1.12 30.13
C LEU A 182 1.51 -1.14 31.19
N ASP A 183 0.41 -1.80 30.85
CA ASP A 183 -0.68 -2.15 31.76
C ASP A 183 -0.47 -3.58 32.25
N ALA A 184 -0.53 -3.79 33.56
CA ALA A 184 -0.28 -5.08 34.18
C ALA A 184 -1.46 -6.07 33.99
N GLU A 185 -2.69 -5.57 33.80
CA GLU A 185 -3.90 -6.36 33.75
C GLU A 185 -4.43 -6.56 32.33
N ARG A 186 -3.80 -5.90 31.32
CA ARG A 186 -4.22 -5.89 29.93
C ARG A 186 -3.16 -6.45 28.99
N HIS A 187 -3.59 -6.92 27.83
CA HIS A 187 -2.67 -7.22 26.72
C HIS A 187 -2.15 -5.90 26.14
N ASN A 188 -0.85 -5.68 26.19
CA ASN A 188 -0.24 -4.48 25.63
C ASN A 188 0.09 -4.71 24.15
N ILE A 189 -0.54 -3.95 23.27
CA ILE A 189 -0.40 -4.10 21.84
C ILE A 189 0.37 -2.90 21.28
N PHE A 190 1.56 -3.14 20.75
CA PHE A 190 2.32 -2.12 20.03
C PHE A 190 1.87 -2.08 18.57
N VAL A 191 1.60 -0.88 18.06
CA VAL A 191 1.24 -0.61 16.66
C VAL A 191 2.20 0.45 16.13
N ILE A 192 2.85 0.18 15.00
CA ILE A 192 3.83 1.12 14.42
C ILE A 192 3.13 2.03 13.42
N ASN A 193 3.26 3.35 13.63
CA ASN A 193 2.84 4.39 12.70
C ASN A 193 4.06 4.96 11.98
N SER A 194 4.38 4.41 10.81
CA SER A 194 5.50 4.84 9.98
C SER A 194 5.19 4.64 8.50
N SER A 195 5.68 5.55 7.66
CA SER A 195 5.59 5.46 6.20
C SER A 195 6.67 4.57 5.57
N SER A 196 7.64 4.11 6.36
CA SER A 196 8.78 3.32 5.88
C SER A 196 9.07 2.11 6.76
N SER A 197 9.85 1.18 6.24
CA SER A 197 10.29 0.00 7.00
C SER A 197 11.55 0.25 7.84
N ALA A 198 12.23 1.38 7.69
CA ALA A 198 13.46 1.67 8.42
C ALA A 198 13.24 1.73 9.95
N PRO A 199 12.24 2.47 10.47
CA PRO A 199 11.95 2.49 11.90
C PRO A 199 11.61 1.12 12.49
N LEU A 200 11.04 0.21 11.68
CA LEU A 200 10.76 -1.16 12.12
C LEU A 200 12.04 -1.90 12.50
N THR A 201 13.11 -1.74 11.73
CA THR A 201 14.40 -2.39 12.01
C THR A 201 15.00 -1.88 13.32
N ASP A 202 14.85 -0.60 13.60
CA ASP A 202 15.43 0.04 14.79
C ASP A 202 14.61 -0.25 16.06
N ILE A 203 13.28 -0.30 15.95
CA ILE A 203 12.41 -0.50 17.11
C ILE A 203 12.33 -1.96 17.56
N LEU A 204 12.47 -2.95 16.67
CA LEU A 204 12.36 -4.36 17.04
C LEU A 204 13.33 -4.79 18.14
N PRO A 205 14.62 -4.41 18.15
CA PRO A 205 15.53 -4.70 19.27
C PRO A 205 15.09 -4.05 20.59
N VAL A 206 14.52 -2.83 20.52
CA VAL A 206 14.01 -2.13 21.69
C VAL A 206 12.79 -2.85 22.27
N LEU A 207 11.84 -3.27 21.44
CA LEU A 207 10.68 -4.06 21.88
C LEU A 207 11.08 -5.44 22.42
N GLN A 208 12.15 -6.04 21.91
CA GLN A 208 12.72 -7.26 22.49
C GLN A 208 13.27 -7.00 23.91
N LEU A 209 13.93 -5.86 24.16
CA LEU A 209 14.36 -5.47 25.50
C LEU A 209 13.17 -5.23 26.43
N VAL A 210 12.13 -4.53 25.96
CA VAL A 210 10.87 -4.36 26.69
C VAL A 210 10.29 -5.72 27.07
N ASN A 211 10.19 -6.66 26.13
CA ASN A 211 9.64 -7.98 26.39
C ASN A 211 10.49 -8.80 27.41
N ARG A 212 11.80 -8.60 27.46
CA ARG A 212 12.69 -9.28 28.42
C ARG A 212 12.62 -8.68 29.82
N ASN A 213 12.47 -7.36 29.93
CA ASN A 213 12.58 -6.61 31.17
C ASN A 213 11.22 -6.21 31.77
N LYS A 214 10.12 -6.47 31.10
CA LYS A 214 8.76 -6.23 31.59
C LYS A 214 8.47 -7.04 32.86
N PRO A 215 7.54 -6.61 33.72
CA PRO A 215 7.12 -7.37 34.89
C PRO A 215 6.60 -8.76 34.50
N GLU A 216 6.79 -9.74 35.39
CA GLU A 216 6.30 -11.10 35.19
C GLU A 216 4.79 -11.13 35.03
N GLY A 217 4.28 -11.92 34.08
CA GLY A 217 2.86 -12.03 33.76
C GLY A 217 2.32 -10.99 32.78
N VAL A 218 3.02 -9.86 32.56
CA VAL A 218 2.60 -8.83 31.60
C VAL A 218 2.75 -9.35 30.15
N GLN A 219 1.71 -9.22 29.35
CA GLN A 219 1.70 -9.65 27.96
C GLN A 219 1.94 -8.47 27.01
N THR A 220 2.78 -8.69 26.00
CA THR A 220 3.09 -7.70 24.97
C THR A 220 3.04 -8.35 23.59
N HIS A 221 2.42 -7.66 22.62
CA HIS A 221 2.31 -8.09 21.23
C HIS A 221 2.66 -6.94 20.30
N LEU A 222 3.13 -7.26 19.11
CA LEU A 222 3.28 -6.32 18.01
C LEU A 222 2.22 -6.63 16.96
N PHE A 223 1.42 -5.64 16.61
CA PHE A 223 0.42 -5.72 15.56
C PHE A 223 0.91 -4.97 14.31
N GLY A 224 0.90 -5.64 13.17
CA GLY A 224 1.20 -5.06 11.87
C GLY A 224 -0.05 -5.00 10.99
N TYR A 225 -0.11 -4.02 10.12
CA TYR A 225 -1.21 -3.80 9.18
C TYR A 225 -0.69 -3.47 7.78
#